data_759970fa7d4a8e5113a8d1da0baf1495
#
_entry.id   759970fa7d4a8e5113a8d1da0baf1495
#
_cell.length_a   1.000
_cell.length_b   1.000
_cell.length_c   1.000
_cell.angle_alpha   90.00
_cell.angle_beta   90.00
_cell.angle_gamma   90.00
#
_symmetry.space_group_name_H-M   'P 1'
#
loop_
_entity.id
_entity.type
_entity.pdbx_description
1 polymer ?
#
loop_
_entity_poly.entity_id
_entity_poly.type
_entity_poly.pdbx_seq_one_letter_code
_entity_poly.pdbx_strand_id
1 'polypeptide(L)'
;MLINLKIKKALIIGAGKVAKQKADVLNKCYVEFDVIAKEKIDEFNYPVKIKEFEISDLNNYDIVIDATGNEEITKKLLKNKKFLLNVVDKPEFCDFYFGSIAKKGDLEVCVSSNGKSPRLTQVIRDRVERILPDSFELDRKKDYETIKKETSKVFLIGCGSGDTDLLTIRAYNTLKTLDVALYDHLINPEILDLLPENCEKIYVGKEKGKHSRKQEEINALILKYAKEGKIVGRLKSGHPFIYGRGAEELEAITKEGINVEVVEGLSSAISAPTFAGIPLTIRGKKDTVLIVSAHLRDKRINLDWIEELKKENLRIVVLMGLSRARHIQKKALEIGIDPLKKVAIINSLKKQVIKTTLENFAKKAKEMEKPAVIVF
;
A
#
# COMPACT_ATOMS: atom_id res chain seq x y z
N MET A 1 -25.83 -3.49 14.52
CA MET A 1 -26.21 -2.79 15.77
C MET A 1 -25.10 -2.99 16.77
N LEU A 2 -24.47 -1.92 17.24
CA LEU A 2 -23.49 -1.94 18.31
C LEU A 2 -24.24 -1.73 19.63
N ILE A 3 -24.07 -2.64 20.58
CA ILE A 3 -24.67 -2.52 21.91
C ILE A 3 -23.52 -2.30 22.90
N ASN A 4 -23.56 -1.21 23.64
CA ASN A 4 -22.62 -0.96 24.72
C ASN A 4 -23.11 -1.70 25.98
N LEU A 5 -22.48 -2.81 26.31
CA LEU A 5 -22.77 -3.58 27.52
C LEU A 5 -21.79 -3.15 28.63
N LYS A 6 -22.32 -2.75 29.78
CA LYS A 6 -21.51 -2.54 30.98
C LYS A 6 -21.15 -3.90 31.58
N ILE A 7 -20.09 -4.50 31.09
CA ILE A 7 -19.55 -5.77 31.54
C ILE A 7 -18.65 -5.50 32.75
N LYS A 8 -18.95 -6.11 33.89
CA LYS A 8 -18.14 -5.99 35.10
C LYS A 8 -17.02 -7.03 35.11
N LYS A 9 -17.34 -8.28 34.79
CA LYS A 9 -16.36 -9.36 34.83
C LYS A 9 -16.64 -10.50 33.85
N ALA A 10 -15.59 -11.06 33.29
CA ALA A 10 -15.65 -12.21 32.38
C ALA A 10 -14.95 -13.44 32.97
N LEU A 11 -15.39 -14.64 32.60
CA LEU A 11 -14.72 -15.89 32.89
C LEU A 11 -14.29 -16.57 31.61
N ILE A 12 -13.03 -16.97 31.52
CA ILE A 12 -12.50 -17.83 30.43
C ILE A 12 -12.27 -19.23 31.00
N ILE A 13 -12.84 -20.24 30.35
CA ILE A 13 -12.63 -21.63 30.68
C ILE A 13 -11.74 -22.25 29.62
N GLY A 14 -10.52 -22.66 30.01
CA GLY A 14 -9.45 -23.08 29.11
C GLY A 14 -8.32 -22.07 29.04
N ALA A 15 -7.07 -22.54 28.81
CA ALA A 15 -5.86 -21.72 28.69
C ALA A 15 -4.97 -22.14 27.50
N GLY A 16 -5.61 -22.52 26.41
CA GLY A 16 -4.98 -22.80 25.12
C GLY A 16 -4.80 -21.54 24.25
N LYS A 17 -4.32 -21.74 23.01
CA LYS A 17 -4.06 -20.64 22.05
C LYS A 17 -5.28 -19.75 21.78
N VAL A 18 -6.47 -20.34 21.64
CA VAL A 18 -7.68 -19.57 21.38
C VAL A 18 -8.16 -18.82 22.61
N ALA A 19 -8.06 -19.44 23.81
CA ALA A 19 -8.33 -18.77 25.06
C ALA A 19 -7.43 -17.53 25.24
N LYS A 20 -6.14 -17.64 24.90
CA LYS A 20 -5.20 -16.52 24.91
C LYS A 20 -5.66 -15.37 24.01
N GLN A 21 -6.08 -15.65 22.77
CA GLN A 21 -6.61 -14.63 21.86
C GLN A 21 -7.82 -13.89 22.45
N LYS A 22 -8.70 -14.60 23.14
CA LYS A 22 -9.88 -14.00 23.80
C LYS A 22 -9.46 -13.16 25.02
N ALA A 23 -8.52 -13.63 25.82
CA ALA A 23 -7.93 -12.89 26.93
C ALA A 23 -7.26 -11.59 26.44
N ASP A 24 -6.49 -11.65 25.33
CA ASP A 24 -5.87 -10.48 24.70
C ASP A 24 -6.91 -9.42 24.29
N VAL A 25 -8.06 -9.85 23.75
CA VAL A 25 -9.15 -8.92 23.38
C VAL A 25 -9.80 -8.32 24.60
N LEU A 26 -10.14 -9.11 25.63
CA LEU A 26 -10.73 -8.59 26.88
C LEU A 26 -9.80 -7.59 27.54
N ASN A 27 -8.50 -7.88 27.61
CA ASN A 27 -7.49 -6.99 28.16
C ASN A 27 -7.41 -5.67 27.38
N LYS A 28 -7.42 -5.71 26.05
CA LYS A 28 -7.46 -4.50 25.20
C LYS A 28 -8.72 -3.65 25.40
N CYS A 29 -9.84 -4.30 25.75
CA CYS A 29 -11.11 -3.64 26.04
C CYS A 29 -11.26 -3.24 27.51
N TYR A 30 -10.23 -3.40 28.33
CA TYR A 30 -10.23 -3.11 29.77
C TYR A 30 -11.34 -3.85 30.55
N VAL A 31 -11.69 -5.04 30.12
CA VAL A 31 -12.65 -5.92 30.82
C VAL A 31 -11.89 -6.81 31.79
N GLU A 32 -12.25 -6.76 33.05
CA GLU A 32 -11.69 -7.65 34.10
C GLU A 32 -12.11 -9.10 33.80
N PHE A 33 -11.18 -10.06 33.91
CA PHE A 33 -11.47 -11.46 33.67
C PHE A 33 -10.64 -12.41 34.57
N ASP A 34 -11.24 -13.55 34.88
CA ASP A 34 -10.56 -14.70 35.46
C ASP A 34 -10.42 -15.81 34.41
N VAL A 35 -9.41 -16.67 34.61
CA VAL A 35 -9.20 -17.85 33.78
C VAL A 35 -9.13 -19.09 34.64
N ILE A 36 -9.89 -20.14 34.24
CA ILE A 36 -9.87 -21.45 34.90
C ILE A 36 -9.47 -22.48 33.82
N ALA A 37 -8.49 -23.34 34.14
CA ALA A 37 -8.09 -24.42 33.26
C ALA A 37 -7.45 -25.56 34.06
N LYS A 38 -7.47 -26.79 33.53
CA LYS A 38 -6.71 -27.93 34.06
C LYS A 38 -5.21 -27.76 33.84
N GLU A 39 -4.84 -27.17 32.73
CA GLU A 39 -3.47 -26.88 32.31
C GLU A 39 -3.42 -25.61 31.47
N LYS A 40 -2.26 -25.01 31.32
CA LYS A 40 -2.03 -23.85 30.45
C LYS A 40 -0.86 -24.09 29.52
N ILE A 41 -0.89 -23.50 28.33
CA ILE A 41 0.27 -23.46 27.44
C ILE A 41 1.31 -22.43 27.92
N ASP A 42 2.57 -22.61 27.59
CA ASP A 42 3.66 -21.72 28.01
C ASP A 42 3.47 -20.26 27.59
N GLU A 43 2.89 -20.05 26.39
CA GLU A 43 2.64 -18.72 25.86
C GLU A 43 1.43 -18.01 26.49
N PHE A 44 0.70 -18.64 27.44
CA PHE A 44 -0.46 -18.03 28.12
C PHE A 44 0.01 -17.13 29.27
N ASN A 45 0.09 -15.83 29.04
CA ASN A 45 0.73 -14.85 29.94
C ASN A 45 -0.18 -14.27 31.02
N TYR A 46 -1.41 -14.71 31.11
CA TYR A 46 -2.37 -14.23 32.13
C TYR A 46 -2.42 -15.17 33.33
N PRO A 47 -2.85 -14.70 34.51
CA PRO A 47 -3.09 -15.55 35.67
C PRO A 47 -4.14 -16.63 35.39
N VAL A 48 -3.88 -17.85 35.75
CA VAL A 48 -4.78 -19.00 35.55
C VAL A 48 -4.98 -19.72 36.88
N LYS A 49 -6.24 -19.94 37.24
CA LYS A 49 -6.60 -20.85 38.35
C LYS A 49 -6.54 -22.29 37.82
N ILE A 50 -5.50 -23.03 38.19
CA ILE A 50 -5.34 -24.42 37.75
C ILE A 50 -6.28 -25.31 38.56
N LYS A 51 -7.41 -25.67 37.97
CA LYS A 51 -8.41 -26.57 38.56
C LYS A 51 -9.39 -27.07 37.50
N GLU A 52 -10.16 -28.09 37.84
CA GLU A 52 -11.33 -28.45 37.03
C GLU A 52 -12.44 -27.40 37.19
N PHE A 53 -13.17 -27.18 36.11
CA PHE A 53 -14.32 -26.29 36.09
C PHE A 53 -15.51 -26.92 36.84
N GLU A 54 -16.11 -26.14 37.75
CA GLU A 54 -17.30 -26.50 38.48
C GLU A 54 -18.40 -25.43 38.23
N ILE A 55 -19.69 -25.82 38.41
CA ILE A 55 -20.81 -24.89 38.24
C ILE A 55 -20.76 -23.72 39.24
N SER A 56 -20.22 -23.95 40.43
CA SER A 56 -19.99 -22.93 41.46
C SER A 56 -19.08 -21.80 40.99
N ASP A 57 -18.25 -22.03 39.98
CA ASP A 57 -17.34 -21.02 39.41
C ASP A 57 -18.07 -19.97 38.57
N LEU A 58 -19.32 -20.20 38.19
CA LEU A 58 -20.09 -19.28 37.33
C LEU A 58 -20.65 -18.05 38.06
N ASN A 59 -20.48 -17.96 39.37
CA ASN A 59 -21.05 -16.87 40.14
C ASN A 59 -20.32 -15.54 39.86
N ASN A 60 -21.12 -14.49 39.64
CA ASN A 60 -20.64 -13.10 39.45
C ASN A 60 -19.90 -12.78 38.13
N TYR A 61 -20.17 -13.53 37.07
CA TYR A 61 -19.67 -13.20 35.73
C TYR A 61 -20.80 -12.81 34.77
N ASP A 62 -20.60 -11.72 34.04
CA ASP A 62 -21.54 -11.26 33.01
C ASP A 62 -21.31 -11.97 31.65
N ILE A 63 -20.06 -12.38 31.43
CA ILE A 63 -19.65 -13.12 30.24
C ILE A 63 -18.89 -14.38 30.62
N VAL A 64 -19.17 -15.47 29.90
CA VAL A 64 -18.41 -16.72 29.99
C VAL A 64 -17.94 -17.12 28.59
N ILE A 65 -16.68 -17.47 28.50
CA ILE A 65 -16.04 -17.93 27.26
C ILE A 65 -15.59 -19.36 27.46
N ASP A 66 -16.20 -20.27 26.73
CA ASP A 66 -15.80 -21.69 26.71
C ASP A 66 -14.78 -21.92 25.58
N ALA A 67 -13.52 -22.05 25.95
CA ALA A 67 -12.42 -22.38 25.06
C ALA A 67 -11.80 -23.75 25.36
N THR A 68 -12.59 -24.65 25.91
CA THR A 68 -12.15 -26.01 26.28
C THR A 68 -12.28 -27.02 25.14
N GLY A 69 -13.18 -26.78 24.21
CA GLY A 69 -13.59 -27.78 23.21
C GLY A 69 -14.32 -29.00 23.79
N ASN A 70 -14.67 -28.97 25.08
CA ASN A 70 -15.32 -30.08 25.79
C ASN A 70 -16.85 -29.94 25.80
N GLU A 71 -17.55 -30.85 25.13
CA GLU A 71 -19.02 -30.81 25.00
C GLU A 71 -19.76 -30.90 26.33
N GLU A 72 -19.23 -31.63 27.31
CA GLU A 72 -19.87 -31.75 28.61
C GLU A 72 -19.84 -30.42 29.38
N ILE A 73 -18.73 -29.68 29.29
CA ILE A 73 -18.62 -28.35 29.85
C ILE A 73 -19.60 -27.41 29.15
N THR A 74 -19.64 -27.40 27.83
CA THR A 74 -20.61 -26.63 27.05
C THR A 74 -22.05 -26.91 27.46
N LYS A 75 -22.43 -28.19 27.60
CA LYS A 75 -23.77 -28.58 28.06
C LYS A 75 -24.09 -28.09 29.50
N LYS A 76 -23.12 -28.16 30.41
CA LYS A 76 -23.27 -27.62 31.76
C LYS A 76 -23.48 -26.11 31.75
N LEU A 77 -22.73 -25.35 30.90
CA LEU A 77 -22.88 -23.92 30.74
C LEU A 77 -24.26 -23.53 30.22
N LEU A 78 -24.71 -24.20 29.15
CA LEU A 78 -26.03 -23.95 28.55
C LEU A 78 -27.19 -24.20 29.57
N LYS A 79 -27.08 -25.22 30.40
CA LYS A 79 -28.09 -25.56 31.41
C LYS A 79 -28.15 -24.54 32.56
N ASN A 80 -27.01 -23.90 32.87
CA ASN A 80 -26.89 -22.99 34.00
C ASN A 80 -26.74 -21.52 33.58
N LYS A 81 -27.18 -21.17 32.38
CA LYS A 81 -26.93 -19.91 31.70
C LYS A 81 -27.67 -18.74 32.41
N LYS A 82 -26.87 -17.81 33.00
CA LYS A 82 -27.30 -16.50 33.52
C LYS A 82 -26.37 -15.37 33.08
N PHE A 83 -25.57 -15.64 32.07
CA PHE A 83 -24.49 -14.80 31.53
C PHE A 83 -24.54 -14.86 29.99
N LEU A 84 -23.83 -13.98 29.32
CA LEU A 84 -23.60 -14.07 27.89
C LEU A 84 -22.52 -15.12 27.60
N LEU A 85 -22.81 -16.08 26.75
CA LEU A 85 -21.94 -17.19 26.44
C LEU A 85 -21.30 -17.05 25.07
N ASN A 86 -19.99 -17.29 24.99
CA ASN A 86 -19.29 -17.53 23.75
C ASN A 86 -18.62 -18.90 23.80
N VAL A 87 -18.95 -19.79 22.89
CA VAL A 87 -18.32 -21.10 22.75
C VAL A 87 -17.44 -21.09 21.52
N VAL A 88 -16.16 -21.36 21.72
CA VAL A 88 -15.19 -21.35 20.63
C VAL A 88 -15.52 -22.45 19.62
N ASP A 89 -15.48 -22.09 18.34
CA ASP A 89 -15.77 -22.97 17.19
C ASP A 89 -17.20 -23.56 17.13
N LYS A 90 -18.13 -23.08 17.99
CA LYS A 90 -19.55 -23.51 17.99
C LYS A 90 -20.47 -22.29 17.95
N PRO A 91 -20.64 -21.64 16.78
CA PRO A 91 -21.42 -20.41 16.63
C PRO A 91 -22.88 -20.52 17.11
N GLU A 92 -23.47 -21.70 16.97
CA GLU A 92 -24.86 -21.98 17.35
C GLU A 92 -25.14 -21.84 18.86
N PHE A 93 -24.10 -21.88 19.69
CA PHE A 93 -24.21 -21.73 21.14
C PHE A 93 -23.78 -20.35 21.64
N CYS A 94 -23.41 -19.45 20.73
CA CYS A 94 -22.89 -18.11 21.07
C CYS A 94 -24.01 -17.07 21.16
N ASP A 95 -24.03 -16.29 22.23
CA ASP A 95 -24.86 -15.07 22.32
C ASP A 95 -24.21 -13.86 21.69
N PHE A 96 -22.87 -13.87 21.57
CA PHE A 96 -22.09 -12.79 21.01
C PHE A 96 -20.84 -13.32 20.31
N TYR A 97 -20.28 -12.49 19.43
CA TYR A 97 -19.04 -12.77 18.74
C TYR A 97 -18.01 -11.69 19.01
N PHE A 98 -16.74 -12.09 19.07
CA PHE A 98 -15.64 -11.15 19.05
C PHE A 98 -15.42 -10.66 17.63
N GLY A 99 -15.58 -9.37 17.40
CA GLY A 99 -15.21 -8.74 16.13
C GLY A 99 -13.71 -8.50 16.03
N SER A 100 -13.23 -8.30 14.82
CA SER A 100 -11.88 -7.80 14.56
C SER A 100 -11.89 -6.28 14.70
N ILE A 101 -11.12 -5.71 15.63
CA ILE A 101 -11.15 -4.29 15.97
C ILE A 101 -9.91 -3.61 15.36
N ALA A 102 -10.13 -2.60 14.50
CA ALA A 102 -9.14 -1.61 14.11
C ALA A 102 -9.25 -0.42 15.07
N LYS A 103 -8.13 0.02 15.64
CA LYS A 103 -8.08 1.12 16.61
C LYS A 103 -7.01 2.12 16.24
N LYS A 104 -7.41 3.41 16.19
CA LYS A 104 -6.51 4.56 16.04
C LYS A 104 -6.97 5.67 16.98
N GLY A 105 -6.15 5.99 17.99
CA GLY A 105 -6.57 6.90 19.07
C GLY A 105 -7.84 6.41 19.73
N ASP A 106 -8.85 7.28 19.82
CA ASP A 106 -10.16 6.99 20.40
C ASP A 106 -11.16 6.39 19.41
N LEU A 107 -10.79 6.27 18.14
CA LEU A 107 -11.66 5.67 17.11
C LEU A 107 -11.48 4.15 17.09
N GLU A 108 -12.59 3.44 17.23
CA GLU A 108 -12.65 1.98 17.10
C GLU A 108 -13.61 1.57 16.00
N VAL A 109 -13.15 0.71 15.08
CA VAL A 109 -13.97 0.11 14.03
C VAL A 109 -14.01 -1.40 14.23
N CYS A 110 -15.18 -1.92 14.56
CA CYS A 110 -15.39 -3.35 14.73
C CYS A 110 -15.90 -3.98 13.42
N VAL A 111 -15.18 -4.99 12.92
CA VAL A 111 -15.54 -5.77 11.74
C VAL A 111 -16.01 -7.14 12.19
N SER A 112 -17.26 -7.50 11.86
CA SER A 112 -17.84 -8.80 12.19
C SER A 112 -18.40 -9.48 10.94
N SER A 113 -18.26 -10.80 10.87
CA SER A 113 -18.92 -11.68 9.89
C SER A 113 -19.99 -12.57 10.52
N ASN A 114 -20.45 -12.21 11.70
CA ASN A 114 -21.37 -13.04 12.51
C ASN A 114 -20.88 -14.48 12.67
N GLY A 115 -19.59 -14.63 12.98
CA GLY A 115 -18.94 -15.92 13.17
C GLY A 115 -18.59 -16.69 11.88
N LYS A 116 -19.04 -16.24 10.70
CA LYS A 116 -18.90 -17.01 9.43
C LYS A 116 -17.48 -17.02 8.86
N SER A 117 -16.71 -15.97 9.04
CA SER A 117 -15.35 -15.88 8.48
C SER A 117 -14.41 -14.99 9.31
N PRO A 118 -13.80 -15.53 10.38
CA PRO A 118 -12.85 -14.76 11.20
C PRO A 118 -11.65 -14.25 10.43
N ARG A 119 -11.14 -15.01 9.44
CA ARG A 119 -10.00 -14.58 8.59
C ARG A 119 -10.35 -13.39 7.71
N LEU A 120 -11.54 -13.38 7.11
CA LEU A 120 -12.00 -12.24 6.32
C LEU A 120 -12.12 -10.99 7.15
N THR A 121 -12.66 -11.08 8.38
CA THR A 121 -12.77 -9.91 9.27
C THR A 121 -11.41 -9.35 9.67
N GLN A 122 -10.40 -10.19 9.85
CA GLN A 122 -9.02 -9.74 10.09
C GLN A 122 -8.45 -8.98 8.89
N VAL A 123 -8.61 -9.52 7.67
CA VAL A 123 -8.13 -8.85 6.45
C VAL A 123 -8.82 -7.50 6.24
N ILE A 124 -10.14 -7.42 6.48
CA ILE A 124 -10.87 -6.16 6.38
C ILE A 124 -10.43 -5.18 7.46
N ARG A 125 -10.27 -5.63 8.71
CA ARG A 125 -9.74 -4.81 9.80
C ARG A 125 -8.38 -4.19 9.43
N ASP A 126 -7.45 -5.00 8.93
CA ASP A 126 -6.11 -4.55 8.54
C ASP A 126 -6.16 -3.50 7.42
N ARG A 127 -7.14 -3.62 6.52
CA ARG A 127 -7.38 -2.60 5.47
C ARG A 127 -7.95 -1.33 6.07
N VAL A 128 -8.95 -1.44 6.92
CA VAL A 128 -9.54 -0.29 7.62
C VAL A 128 -8.48 0.45 8.43
N GLU A 129 -7.64 -0.27 9.17
CA GLU A 129 -6.57 0.33 9.98
C GLU A 129 -5.57 1.14 9.14
N ARG A 130 -5.30 0.73 7.89
CA ARG A 130 -4.40 1.46 6.98
C ARG A 130 -4.98 2.77 6.45
N ILE A 131 -6.30 2.87 6.32
CA ILE A 131 -6.96 4.08 5.82
C ILE A 131 -7.34 5.05 6.93
N LEU A 132 -7.37 4.59 8.19
CA LEU A 132 -7.60 5.49 9.32
C LEU A 132 -6.41 6.44 9.49
N PRO A 133 -6.64 7.73 9.76
CA PRO A 133 -5.58 8.70 10.03
C PRO A 133 -4.78 8.30 11.28
N ASP A 134 -3.48 8.61 11.29
CA ASP A 134 -2.59 8.22 12.40
C ASP A 134 -2.89 8.96 13.71
N SER A 135 -3.49 10.15 13.63
CA SER A 135 -4.01 10.90 14.76
C SER A 135 -5.45 11.33 14.48
N PHE A 136 -6.35 11.00 15.35
CA PHE A 136 -7.74 11.42 15.28
C PHE A 136 -8.19 11.86 16.68
N GLU A 137 -8.39 13.17 16.84
CA GLU A 137 -9.02 13.70 18.04
C GLU A 137 -10.53 13.75 17.83
N LEU A 138 -11.27 13.01 18.66
CA LEU A 138 -12.73 13.06 18.69
C LEU A 138 -13.18 14.37 19.33
N ASP A 139 -13.34 15.41 18.54
CA ASP A 139 -13.99 16.64 18.99
C ASP A 139 -15.48 16.64 18.60
N ARG A 140 -16.34 16.54 19.57
CA ARG A 140 -17.80 16.59 19.37
C ARG A 140 -18.31 17.91 18.76
N LYS A 141 -17.47 18.94 18.75
CA LYS A 141 -17.83 20.27 18.22
C LYS A 141 -17.44 20.43 16.73
N LYS A 142 -16.63 19.52 16.17
CA LYS A 142 -16.26 19.57 14.75
C LYS A 142 -17.47 19.23 13.90
N ASP A 143 -17.73 20.04 12.90
CA ASP A 143 -18.78 19.77 11.91
C ASP A 143 -18.38 18.64 10.95
N TYR A 144 -19.36 18.09 10.25
CA TYR A 144 -19.18 16.95 9.35
C TYR A 144 -18.17 17.24 8.22
N GLU A 145 -18.15 18.45 7.66
CA GLU A 145 -17.24 18.79 6.57
C GLU A 145 -15.78 18.87 7.03
N THR A 146 -15.54 19.37 8.23
CA THR A 146 -14.22 19.36 8.85
C THR A 146 -13.73 17.92 9.09
N ILE A 147 -14.56 17.05 9.67
CA ILE A 147 -14.22 15.64 9.90
C ILE A 147 -13.96 14.93 8.57
N LYS A 148 -14.82 15.16 7.56
CA LYS A 148 -14.68 14.59 6.22
C LYS A 148 -13.35 14.96 5.58
N LYS A 149 -12.91 16.21 5.72
CA LYS A 149 -11.62 16.68 5.22
C LYS A 149 -10.46 16.00 5.97
N GLU A 150 -10.55 15.83 7.27
CA GLU A 150 -9.52 15.19 8.10
C GLU A 150 -9.38 13.67 7.83
N THR A 151 -10.49 13.02 7.45
CA THR A 151 -10.50 11.58 7.13
C THR A 151 -10.18 11.27 5.67
N SER A 152 -10.15 12.29 4.79
CA SER A 152 -9.79 12.10 3.40
C SER A 152 -8.33 11.68 3.25
N LYS A 153 -8.04 10.84 2.27
CA LYS A 153 -6.68 10.37 2.02
C LYS A 153 -6.36 10.33 0.53
N VAL A 154 -5.18 10.84 0.20
CA VAL A 154 -4.65 10.78 -1.15
C VAL A 154 -3.43 9.87 -1.19
N PHE A 155 -3.35 9.01 -2.18
CA PHE A 155 -2.19 8.17 -2.44
C PHE A 155 -1.53 8.57 -3.76
N LEU A 156 -0.23 8.89 -3.72
CA LEU A 156 0.61 8.99 -4.92
C LEU A 156 1.26 7.63 -5.13
N ILE A 157 0.72 6.82 -6.05
CA ILE A 157 1.05 5.41 -6.18
C ILE A 157 2.00 5.18 -7.36
N GLY A 158 3.19 4.66 -7.08
CA GLY A 158 4.10 4.15 -8.09
C GLY A 158 3.62 2.79 -8.60
N CYS A 159 3.25 2.73 -9.87
CA CYS A 159 2.74 1.52 -10.52
C CYS A 159 3.82 0.70 -11.23
N GLY A 160 5.09 0.96 -10.94
CA GLY A 160 6.18 0.21 -11.57
C GLY A 160 6.36 0.50 -13.06
N SER A 161 7.15 -0.29 -13.72
CA SER A 161 7.53 -0.12 -15.13
C SER A 161 6.54 -0.77 -16.12
N GLY A 162 5.36 -1.15 -15.65
CA GLY A 162 4.23 -1.57 -16.49
C GLY A 162 3.84 -3.04 -16.39
N ASP A 163 4.69 -3.91 -15.86
CA ASP A 163 4.34 -5.29 -15.54
C ASP A 163 3.64 -5.34 -14.18
N THR A 164 2.49 -6.01 -14.10
CA THR A 164 1.71 -6.13 -12.86
C THR A 164 2.48 -6.88 -11.78
N ASP A 165 3.34 -7.82 -12.14
CA ASP A 165 4.19 -8.57 -11.22
C ASP A 165 5.27 -7.70 -10.55
N LEU A 166 5.54 -6.53 -11.13
CA LEU A 166 6.49 -5.55 -10.58
C LEU A 166 5.84 -4.50 -9.68
N LEU A 167 4.56 -4.64 -9.36
CA LEU A 167 3.93 -3.83 -8.31
C LEU A 167 4.52 -4.19 -6.95
N THR A 168 4.74 -3.18 -6.12
CA THR A 168 4.99 -3.46 -4.71
C THR A 168 3.73 -4.03 -4.07
N ILE A 169 3.88 -4.89 -3.06
CA ILE A 169 2.73 -5.41 -2.29
C ILE A 169 1.90 -4.26 -1.72
N ARG A 170 2.55 -3.17 -1.31
CA ARG A 170 1.90 -1.97 -0.82
C ARG A 170 1.05 -1.30 -1.91
N ALA A 171 1.60 -1.10 -3.10
CA ALA A 171 0.86 -0.55 -4.24
C ALA A 171 -0.36 -1.42 -4.59
N TYR A 172 -0.16 -2.73 -4.73
CA TYR A 172 -1.24 -3.69 -5.00
C TYR A 172 -2.37 -3.63 -3.95
N ASN A 173 -2.02 -3.58 -2.66
CA ASN A 173 -3.02 -3.49 -1.61
C ASN A 173 -3.73 -2.13 -1.59
N THR A 174 -3.00 -1.04 -1.85
CA THR A 174 -3.56 0.32 -1.88
C THR A 174 -4.53 0.49 -3.04
N LEU A 175 -4.20 -0.01 -4.24
CA LEU A 175 -5.10 0.04 -5.40
C LEU A 175 -6.50 -0.51 -5.10
N LYS A 176 -6.61 -1.53 -4.27
CA LYS A 176 -7.88 -2.17 -3.89
C LYS A 176 -8.74 -1.37 -2.90
N THR A 177 -8.24 -0.24 -2.41
CA THR A 177 -8.96 0.60 -1.44
C THR A 177 -9.48 1.90 -2.05
N LEU A 178 -9.19 2.17 -3.32
CA LEU A 178 -9.48 3.44 -3.95
C LEU A 178 -10.95 3.61 -4.33
N ASP A 179 -11.50 4.80 -4.06
CA ASP A 179 -12.78 5.24 -4.60
C ASP A 179 -12.61 5.92 -5.96
N VAL A 180 -11.45 6.60 -6.17
CA VAL A 180 -11.14 7.34 -7.40
C VAL A 180 -9.68 7.12 -7.77
N ALA A 181 -9.41 6.80 -9.03
CA ALA A 181 -8.06 6.62 -9.57
C ALA A 181 -7.81 7.57 -10.74
N LEU A 182 -6.87 8.50 -10.58
CA LEU A 182 -6.39 9.37 -11.66
C LEU A 182 -5.15 8.77 -12.30
N TYR A 183 -5.17 8.52 -13.60
CA TYR A 183 -4.09 7.83 -14.32
C TYR A 183 -3.77 8.45 -15.68
N ASP A 184 -2.59 8.18 -16.23
CA ASP A 184 -2.15 8.62 -17.56
C ASP A 184 -1.89 7.43 -18.49
N HIS A 185 -1.50 7.72 -19.75
CA HIS A 185 -1.30 6.73 -20.81
C HIS A 185 -0.15 5.75 -20.60
N LEU A 186 0.71 5.98 -19.59
CA LEU A 186 1.82 5.07 -19.27
C LEU A 186 1.42 3.97 -18.29
N ILE A 187 0.21 4.04 -17.72
CA ILE A 187 -0.30 3.00 -16.85
C ILE A 187 -0.79 1.84 -17.70
N ASN A 188 -0.29 0.63 -17.41
CA ASN A 188 -0.77 -0.58 -18.05
C ASN A 188 -2.27 -0.80 -17.71
N PRO A 189 -3.14 -1.04 -18.71
CA PRO A 189 -4.55 -1.34 -18.47
C PRO A 189 -4.80 -2.46 -17.45
N GLU A 190 -3.98 -3.49 -17.42
CA GLU A 190 -4.08 -4.59 -16.43
C GLU A 190 -3.99 -4.09 -14.97
N ILE A 191 -3.29 -2.97 -14.72
CA ILE A 191 -3.25 -2.35 -13.39
C ILE A 191 -4.59 -1.72 -13.04
N LEU A 192 -5.31 -1.20 -14.04
CA LEU A 192 -6.65 -0.63 -13.84
C LEU A 192 -7.70 -1.71 -13.55
N ASP A 193 -7.45 -2.96 -13.96
CA ASP A 193 -8.32 -4.10 -13.65
C ASP A 193 -8.19 -4.58 -12.20
N LEU A 194 -7.13 -4.16 -11.50
CA LEU A 194 -6.94 -4.42 -10.07
C LEU A 194 -7.76 -3.49 -9.17
N LEU A 195 -8.31 -2.40 -9.72
CA LEU A 195 -9.14 -1.46 -8.98
C LEU A 195 -10.51 -2.06 -8.64
N PRO A 196 -11.15 -1.62 -7.53
CA PRO A 196 -12.53 -2.02 -7.23
C PRO A 196 -13.48 -1.71 -8.39
N GLU A 197 -14.52 -2.52 -8.57
CA GLU A 197 -15.54 -2.32 -9.62
C GLU A 197 -16.21 -0.94 -9.55
N ASN A 198 -16.42 -0.42 -8.35
CA ASN A 198 -17.02 0.88 -8.08
C ASN A 198 -16.00 2.02 -8.06
N CYS A 199 -14.72 1.78 -8.34
CA CYS A 199 -13.70 2.82 -8.41
C CYS A 199 -13.87 3.66 -9.67
N GLU A 200 -14.02 4.98 -9.52
CA GLU A 200 -14.08 5.92 -10.63
C GLU A 200 -12.68 6.06 -11.27
N LYS A 201 -12.55 5.72 -12.54
CA LYS A 201 -11.29 5.75 -13.29
C LYS A 201 -11.21 7.01 -14.14
N ILE A 202 -10.32 7.96 -13.82
CA ILE A 202 -10.21 9.26 -14.48
C ILE A 202 -8.91 9.35 -15.26
N TYR A 203 -9.01 9.41 -16.57
CA TYR A 203 -7.85 9.64 -17.43
C TYR A 203 -7.43 11.12 -17.38
N VAL A 204 -6.16 11.37 -17.01
CA VAL A 204 -5.56 12.71 -16.93
C VAL A 204 -4.37 12.92 -17.87
N GLY A 205 -4.09 11.94 -18.72
CA GLY A 205 -3.02 11.99 -19.72
C GLY A 205 -3.33 12.91 -20.89
N LYS A 206 -2.39 12.96 -21.86
CA LYS A 206 -2.56 13.71 -23.11
C LYS A 206 -3.46 12.93 -24.06
N GLU A 207 -4.57 13.50 -24.50
CA GLU A 207 -5.34 12.98 -25.62
C GLU A 207 -4.87 13.60 -26.95
N LYS A 208 -4.83 12.78 -28.01
CA LYS A 208 -4.55 13.29 -29.36
C LYS A 208 -5.64 14.29 -29.75
N GLY A 209 -5.23 15.54 -30.08
CA GLY A 209 -6.16 16.59 -30.53
C GLY A 209 -6.76 17.45 -29.43
N LYS A 210 -6.55 17.16 -28.15
CA LYS A 210 -6.95 18.01 -27.04
C LYS A 210 -5.76 18.59 -26.29
N HIS A 211 -5.89 19.79 -25.70
CA HIS A 211 -4.87 20.34 -24.83
C HIS A 211 -4.62 19.38 -23.67
N SER A 212 -3.33 19.06 -23.44
CA SER A 212 -2.97 18.28 -22.24
C SER A 212 -3.38 19.03 -20.99
N ARG A 213 -4.05 18.35 -20.05
CA ARG A 213 -4.35 18.94 -18.76
C ARG A 213 -3.08 19.49 -18.12
N LYS A 214 -3.17 20.73 -17.65
CA LYS A 214 -2.06 21.33 -16.89
C LYS A 214 -1.95 20.64 -15.54
N GLN A 215 -0.77 20.69 -14.92
CA GLN A 215 -0.58 20.06 -13.59
C GLN A 215 -1.54 20.62 -12.55
N GLU A 216 -1.83 21.91 -12.65
CA GLU A 216 -2.78 22.59 -11.78
C GLU A 216 -4.21 22.00 -11.88
N GLU A 217 -4.63 21.60 -13.09
CA GLU A 217 -5.93 20.96 -13.30
C GLU A 217 -5.97 19.54 -12.70
N ILE A 218 -4.86 18.80 -12.77
CA ILE A 218 -4.74 17.47 -12.16
C ILE A 218 -4.80 17.62 -10.63
N ASN A 219 -4.05 18.57 -10.07
CA ASN A 219 -4.06 18.85 -8.64
C ASN A 219 -5.46 19.27 -8.17
N ALA A 220 -6.15 20.11 -8.93
CA ALA A 220 -7.52 20.54 -8.62
C ALA A 220 -8.51 19.35 -8.61
N LEU A 221 -8.36 18.38 -9.52
CA LEU A 221 -9.19 17.17 -9.52
C LEU A 221 -8.91 16.31 -8.29
N ILE A 222 -7.64 16.09 -7.93
CA ILE A 222 -7.28 15.33 -6.73
C ILE A 222 -7.91 15.99 -5.50
N LEU A 223 -7.75 17.31 -5.37
CA LEU A 223 -8.29 18.09 -4.25
C LEU A 223 -9.81 18.04 -4.20
N LYS A 224 -10.49 18.12 -5.35
CA LYS A 224 -11.95 18.01 -5.42
C LYS A 224 -12.45 16.72 -4.78
N TYR A 225 -11.95 15.58 -5.26
CA TYR A 225 -12.41 14.28 -4.76
C TYR A 225 -11.98 14.02 -3.31
N ALA A 226 -10.80 14.47 -2.92
CA ALA A 226 -10.36 14.36 -1.53
C ALA A 226 -11.27 15.19 -0.59
N LYS A 227 -11.66 16.42 -0.98
CA LYS A 227 -12.62 17.26 -0.23
C LYS A 227 -14.02 16.64 -0.16
N GLU A 228 -14.38 15.78 -1.11
CA GLU A 228 -15.59 14.95 -1.08
C GLU A 228 -15.49 13.74 -0.14
N GLY A 229 -14.35 13.56 0.56
CA GLY A 229 -14.11 12.44 1.49
C GLY A 229 -13.81 11.12 0.80
N LYS A 230 -13.37 11.17 -0.47
CA LYS A 230 -12.97 9.99 -1.24
C LYS A 230 -11.54 9.58 -0.94
N ILE A 231 -11.27 8.28 -1.05
CA ILE A 231 -9.90 7.73 -1.08
C ILE A 231 -9.40 7.85 -2.52
N VAL A 232 -8.46 8.78 -2.75
CA VAL A 232 -8.01 9.14 -4.09
C VAL A 232 -6.63 8.56 -4.37
N GLY A 233 -6.48 7.83 -5.47
CA GLY A 233 -5.21 7.35 -5.98
C GLY A 233 -4.75 8.14 -7.20
N ARG A 234 -3.56 8.75 -7.17
CA ARG A 234 -2.86 9.24 -8.36
C ARG A 234 -1.87 8.16 -8.80
N LEU A 235 -2.21 7.43 -9.86
CA LEU A 235 -1.39 6.35 -10.40
C LEU A 235 -0.30 6.92 -11.30
N LYS A 236 0.96 6.57 -11.03
CA LYS A 236 2.15 7.08 -11.73
C LYS A 236 2.99 5.91 -12.24
N SER A 237 3.38 5.93 -13.51
CA SER A 237 4.31 4.94 -14.03
C SER A 237 5.69 5.10 -13.36
N GLY A 238 6.31 3.99 -12.99
CA GLY A 238 7.57 3.97 -12.28
C GLY A 238 7.42 4.34 -10.80
N HIS A 239 8.24 5.26 -10.33
CA HIS A 239 8.26 5.78 -8.97
C HIS A 239 7.77 7.24 -8.94
N PRO A 240 6.89 7.64 -8.01
CA PRO A 240 6.32 9.00 -7.98
C PRO A 240 7.37 10.13 -7.95
N PHE A 241 8.49 9.93 -7.27
CA PHE A 241 9.53 10.94 -7.07
C PHE A 241 10.72 10.85 -8.05
N ILE A 242 10.69 9.92 -9.01
CA ILE A 242 11.74 9.85 -10.04
C ILE A 242 11.16 10.34 -11.36
N TYR A 243 11.37 11.63 -11.65
CA TYR A 243 10.86 12.33 -12.84
C TYR A 243 9.35 12.20 -13.08
N GLY A 244 8.61 11.88 -12.02
CA GLY A 244 7.16 11.69 -12.05
C GLY A 244 6.36 12.92 -11.58
N ARG A 245 6.99 14.04 -11.21
CA ARG A 245 6.37 15.26 -10.67
C ARG A 245 5.59 15.03 -9.36
N GLY A 246 5.83 13.92 -8.66
CA GLY A 246 5.13 13.61 -7.41
C GLY A 246 5.37 14.62 -6.30
N ALA A 247 6.54 15.29 -6.28
CA ALA A 247 6.82 16.34 -5.31
C ALA A 247 5.90 17.57 -5.48
N GLU A 248 5.60 17.96 -6.73
CA GLU A 248 4.68 19.07 -7.03
C GLU A 248 3.25 18.73 -6.59
N GLU A 249 2.82 17.47 -6.82
CA GLU A 249 1.51 16.97 -6.39
C GLU A 249 1.42 16.89 -4.86
N LEU A 250 2.43 16.34 -4.21
CA LEU A 250 2.53 16.24 -2.75
C LEU A 250 2.41 17.63 -2.09
N GLU A 251 3.21 18.59 -2.56
CA GLU A 251 3.22 19.95 -2.03
C GLU A 251 1.85 20.64 -2.17
N ALA A 252 1.24 20.53 -3.36
CA ALA A 252 -0.05 21.15 -3.63
C ALA A 252 -1.18 20.58 -2.74
N ILE A 253 -1.17 19.26 -2.49
CA ILE A 253 -2.21 18.61 -1.70
C ILE A 253 -2.00 18.87 -0.19
N THR A 254 -0.75 18.82 0.27
CA THR A 254 -0.40 19.05 1.68
C THR A 254 -0.74 20.48 2.10
N LYS A 255 -0.55 21.48 1.22
CA LYS A 255 -0.94 22.88 1.48
C LYS A 255 -2.43 23.05 1.80
N GLU A 256 -3.27 22.17 1.27
CA GLU A 256 -4.72 22.15 1.55
C GLU A 256 -5.08 21.37 2.82
N GLY A 257 -4.09 20.89 3.57
CA GLY A 257 -4.27 20.16 4.82
C GLY A 257 -4.84 18.74 4.63
N ILE A 258 -4.69 18.15 3.42
CA ILE A 258 -5.14 16.79 3.11
C ILE A 258 -3.98 15.82 3.35
N ASN A 259 -4.26 14.67 3.98
CA ASN A 259 -3.29 13.64 4.22
C ASN A 259 -2.87 12.96 2.91
N VAL A 260 -1.56 12.96 2.62
CA VAL A 260 -0.98 12.35 1.42
C VAL A 260 0.01 11.28 1.81
N GLU A 261 -0.16 10.10 1.23
CA GLU A 261 0.78 9.00 1.37
C GLU A 261 1.42 8.69 0.01
N VAL A 262 2.75 8.59 -0.01
CA VAL A 262 3.48 8.17 -1.21
C VAL A 262 3.75 6.68 -1.12
N VAL A 263 3.31 5.96 -2.14
CA VAL A 263 3.52 4.51 -2.26
C VAL A 263 4.57 4.26 -3.34
N GLU A 264 5.64 3.59 -2.96
CA GLU A 264 6.78 3.30 -3.82
C GLU A 264 6.39 2.41 -5.01
N GLY A 265 7.04 2.64 -6.14
CA GLY A 265 7.00 1.77 -7.30
C GLY A 265 8.40 1.56 -7.87
N LEU A 266 8.62 0.48 -8.59
CA LEU A 266 9.90 0.22 -9.26
C LEU A 266 10.09 1.20 -10.42
N SER A 267 11.07 2.09 -10.30
CA SER A 267 11.44 2.99 -11.40
C SER A 267 11.94 2.20 -12.60
N SER A 268 11.53 2.60 -13.81
CA SER A 268 12.07 2.05 -15.05
C SER A 268 13.60 2.25 -15.17
N ALA A 269 14.16 3.23 -14.47
CA ALA A 269 15.60 3.42 -14.38
C ALA A 269 16.34 2.22 -13.77
N ILE A 270 15.66 1.42 -12.95
CA ILE A 270 16.20 0.23 -12.30
C ILE A 270 15.69 -1.04 -12.99
N SER A 271 14.39 -1.12 -13.24
CA SER A 271 13.77 -2.35 -13.78
C SER A 271 14.11 -2.61 -15.25
N ALA A 272 14.24 -1.58 -16.08
CA ALA A 272 14.58 -1.79 -17.50
C ALA A 272 16.01 -2.34 -17.70
N PRO A 273 17.07 -1.82 -17.05
CA PRO A 273 18.39 -2.45 -17.11
C PRO A 273 18.37 -3.90 -16.59
N THR A 274 17.66 -4.18 -15.51
CA THR A 274 17.52 -5.53 -14.96
C THR A 274 16.87 -6.47 -15.98
N PHE A 275 15.79 -6.04 -16.62
CA PHE A 275 15.14 -6.78 -17.71
C PHE A 275 16.10 -7.11 -18.85
N ALA A 276 17.01 -6.19 -19.20
CA ALA A 276 18.01 -6.37 -20.27
C ALA A 276 19.25 -7.19 -19.82
N GLY A 277 19.28 -7.68 -18.58
CA GLY A 277 20.45 -8.37 -18.01
C GLY A 277 21.65 -7.45 -17.83
N ILE A 278 21.43 -6.15 -17.62
CA ILE A 278 22.49 -5.16 -17.42
C ILE A 278 22.53 -4.75 -15.94
N PRO A 279 23.52 -5.22 -15.18
CA PRO A 279 23.67 -4.79 -13.79
C PRO A 279 24.03 -3.31 -13.73
N LEU A 280 23.36 -2.55 -12.88
CA LEU A 280 23.63 -1.14 -12.66
C LEU A 280 24.96 -0.94 -11.93
N THR A 281 25.24 -1.77 -10.95
CA THR A 281 26.52 -1.77 -10.20
C THR A 281 27.28 -3.06 -10.44
N ILE A 282 28.60 -2.97 -10.52
CA ILE A 282 29.51 -4.12 -10.59
C ILE A 282 30.69 -3.79 -9.69
N ARG A 283 30.86 -4.53 -8.62
CA ARG A 283 31.92 -4.30 -7.62
C ARG A 283 33.27 -4.19 -8.28
N GLY A 284 34.01 -3.10 -7.99
CA GLY A 284 35.31 -2.80 -8.54
C GLY A 284 35.34 -2.40 -10.04
N LYS A 285 34.17 -2.22 -10.68
CA LYS A 285 34.08 -1.79 -12.08
C LYS A 285 33.06 -0.67 -12.32
N LYS A 286 31.87 -0.78 -11.72
CA LYS A 286 30.77 0.17 -11.82
C LYS A 286 30.25 0.47 -10.43
N ASP A 287 30.86 1.42 -9.75
CA ASP A 287 30.61 1.70 -8.34
C ASP A 287 29.55 2.81 -8.16
N THR A 288 29.29 3.57 -9.21
CA THR A 288 28.37 4.72 -9.20
C THR A 288 27.29 4.58 -10.26
N VAL A 289 26.08 4.98 -9.92
CA VAL A 289 24.93 5.04 -10.84
C VAL A 289 24.41 6.46 -10.89
N LEU A 290 24.28 7.01 -12.10
CA LEU A 290 23.69 8.31 -12.36
C LEU A 290 22.38 8.13 -13.13
N ILE A 291 21.27 8.54 -12.56
CA ILE A 291 19.96 8.54 -13.21
C ILE A 291 19.64 9.98 -13.65
N VAL A 292 19.43 10.19 -14.94
CA VAL A 292 19.18 11.51 -15.52
C VAL A 292 17.96 11.54 -16.40
N SER A 293 17.35 12.72 -16.55
CA SER A 293 16.36 13.00 -17.58
C SER A 293 17.01 13.76 -18.71
N ALA A 294 16.71 13.38 -19.96
CA ALA A 294 17.13 14.14 -21.14
C ALA A 294 16.30 15.41 -21.39
N HIS A 295 15.31 15.71 -20.55
CA HIS A 295 14.44 16.88 -20.65
C HIS A 295 14.50 17.73 -19.39
N LEU A 296 14.55 19.06 -19.54
CA LEU A 296 14.34 20.05 -18.51
C LEU A 296 12.88 20.52 -18.48
N ARG A 297 12.49 21.23 -17.40
CA ARG A 297 11.13 21.73 -17.19
C ARG A 297 10.59 22.59 -18.34
N ASP A 298 11.45 23.40 -18.95
CA ASP A 298 11.15 24.33 -20.04
C ASP A 298 11.26 23.71 -21.45
N LYS A 299 11.24 22.38 -21.53
CA LYS A 299 11.41 21.56 -22.76
C LYS A 299 12.80 21.64 -23.38
N ARG A 300 13.77 22.35 -22.78
CA ARG A 300 15.17 22.28 -23.22
C ARG A 300 15.72 20.87 -23.07
N ILE A 301 16.76 20.56 -23.85
CA ILE A 301 17.45 19.28 -23.76
C ILE A 301 18.48 19.38 -22.63
N ASN A 302 18.45 18.40 -21.74
CA ASN A 302 19.46 18.27 -20.69
C ASN A 302 20.63 17.44 -21.26
N LEU A 303 21.77 18.08 -21.46
CA LEU A 303 23.02 17.47 -21.93
C LEU A 303 24.17 17.64 -20.94
N ASP A 304 23.96 18.28 -19.78
CA ASP A 304 24.99 18.62 -18.80
C ASP A 304 25.69 17.37 -18.22
N TRP A 305 24.98 16.26 -18.20
CA TRP A 305 25.49 14.97 -17.71
C TRP A 305 26.40 14.24 -18.71
N ILE A 306 26.51 14.69 -19.97
CA ILE A 306 27.22 13.94 -21.02
C ILE A 306 28.73 13.84 -20.74
N GLU A 307 29.33 14.82 -20.09
CA GLU A 307 30.74 14.75 -19.67
C GLU A 307 31.03 13.60 -18.72
N GLU A 308 30.04 13.20 -17.93
CA GLU A 308 30.12 12.06 -17.02
C GLU A 308 30.34 10.71 -17.75
N LEU A 309 30.06 10.65 -19.07
CA LEU A 309 30.36 9.48 -19.90
C LEU A 309 31.86 9.16 -20.00
N LYS A 310 32.76 10.11 -19.66
CA LYS A 310 34.22 9.91 -19.60
C LYS A 310 34.61 9.01 -18.41
N LYS A 311 33.80 8.91 -17.39
CA LYS A 311 34.07 8.11 -16.20
C LYS A 311 33.75 6.63 -16.46
N GLU A 312 34.74 5.77 -16.33
CA GLU A 312 34.56 4.34 -16.61
C GLU A 312 33.80 3.59 -15.51
N ASN A 313 33.98 4.04 -14.25
CA ASN A 313 33.31 3.43 -13.10
C ASN A 313 31.84 3.88 -12.92
N LEU A 314 31.32 4.70 -13.82
CA LEU A 314 29.96 5.23 -13.75
C LEU A 314 29.03 4.50 -14.73
N ARG A 315 27.85 4.13 -14.25
CA ARG A 315 26.72 3.68 -15.07
C ARG A 315 25.73 4.84 -15.20
N ILE A 316 25.36 5.20 -16.43
CA ILE A 316 24.39 6.28 -16.66
C ILE A 316 23.11 5.71 -17.24
N VAL A 317 22.00 6.03 -16.59
CA VAL A 317 20.65 5.65 -17.02
C VAL A 317 19.89 6.91 -17.40
N VAL A 318 19.49 7.01 -18.67
CA VAL A 318 18.82 8.19 -19.20
C VAL A 318 17.35 7.91 -19.44
N LEU A 319 16.50 8.62 -18.73
CA LEU A 319 15.06 8.62 -18.93
C LEU A 319 14.64 9.70 -19.93
N MET A 320 13.55 9.46 -20.66
CA MET A 320 13.00 10.38 -21.67
C MET A 320 13.98 10.76 -22.78
N GLY A 321 15.04 9.97 -22.99
CA GLY A 321 16.13 10.28 -23.91
C GLY A 321 15.90 9.88 -25.37
N LEU A 322 14.95 8.97 -25.66
CA LEU A 322 14.81 8.37 -26.97
C LEU A 322 14.60 9.41 -28.10
N SER A 323 13.74 10.40 -27.90
CA SER A 323 13.51 11.48 -28.86
C SER A 323 14.69 12.45 -28.99
N ARG A 324 15.67 12.36 -28.10
CA ARG A 324 16.86 13.22 -28.05
C ARG A 324 18.14 12.47 -28.43
N ALA A 325 18.05 11.22 -28.85
CA ALA A 325 19.17 10.35 -29.15
C ALA A 325 20.20 11.00 -30.09
N ARG A 326 19.73 11.72 -31.13
CA ARG A 326 20.61 12.43 -32.08
C ARG A 326 21.43 13.55 -31.40
N HIS A 327 20.82 14.32 -30.49
CA HIS A 327 21.49 15.39 -29.79
C HIS A 327 22.49 14.84 -28.77
N ILE A 328 22.12 13.79 -28.07
CA ILE A 328 22.97 13.10 -27.11
C ILE A 328 24.21 12.54 -27.83
N GLN A 329 24.00 11.80 -28.91
CA GLN A 329 25.09 11.24 -29.73
C GLN A 329 26.02 12.33 -30.22
N LYS A 330 25.48 13.37 -30.89
CA LYS A 330 26.25 14.47 -31.43
C LYS A 330 27.14 15.11 -30.38
N LYS A 331 26.55 15.50 -29.23
CA LYS A 331 27.29 16.17 -28.13
C LYS A 331 28.35 15.25 -27.53
N ALA A 332 28.05 13.96 -27.34
CA ALA A 332 29.01 13.00 -26.79
C ALA A 332 30.22 12.82 -27.70
N LEU A 333 30.03 12.72 -29.02
CA LEU A 333 31.13 12.63 -30.00
C LEU A 333 31.93 13.92 -30.09
N GLU A 334 31.29 15.10 -30.05
CA GLU A 334 31.96 16.41 -30.04
C GLU A 334 32.92 16.59 -28.87
N ILE A 335 32.62 16.03 -27.70
CA ILE A 335 33.49 16.13 -26.52
C ILE A 335 34.47 14.96 -26.36
N GLY A 336 34.59 14.11 -27.44
CA GLY A 336 35.59 13.07 -27.53
C GLY A 336 35.24 11.77 -26.81
N ILE A 337 33.94 11.47 -26.58
CA ILE A 337 33.55 10.14 -26.07
C ILE A 337 33.77 9.10 -27.16
N ASP A 338 34.35 7.95 -26.78
CA ASP A 338 34.62 6.82 -27.66
C ASP A 338 33.36 6.44 -28.49
N PRO A 339 33.45 6.49 -29.84
CA PRO A 339 32.36 6.07 -30.74
C PRO A 339 31.90 4.63 -30.50
N LEU A 340 32.79 3.74 -30.05
CA LEU A 340 32.49 2.35 -29.77
C LEU A 340 31.90 2.10 -28.35
N LYS A 341 31.76 3.16 -27.56
CA LYS A 341 31.12 3.06 -26.24
C LYS A 341 29.76 2.37 -26.32
N LYS A 342 29.59 1.31 -25.54
CA LYS A 342 28.35 0.49 -25.56
C LYS A 342 27.15 1.26 -25.06
N VAL A 343 26.03 1.15 -25.78
CA VAL A 343 24.74 1.75 -25.45
C VAL A 343 23.66 0.68 -25.51
N ALA A 344 22.78 0.64 -24.53
CA ALA A 344 21.57 -0.17 -24.58
C ALA A 344 20.33 0.72 -24.58
N ILE A 345 19.36 0.39 -25.44
CA ILE A 345 18.05 1.04 -25.52
C ILE A 345 17.03 -0.02 -25.15
N ILE A 346 16.21 0.24 -24.14
CA ILE A 346 15.39 -0.78 -23.50
C ILE A 346 13.95 -0.28 -23.37
N ASN A 347 13.01 -1.03 -23.94
CA ASN A 347 11.58 -0.89 -23.70
C ASN A 347 11.09 -2.15 -22.98
N SER A 348 10.98 -2.08 -21.66
CA SER A 348 10.55 -3.22 -20.85
C SER A 348 9.08 -3.59 -21.08
N LEU A 349 8.21 -2.61 -21.39
CA LEU A 349 6.79 -2.84 -21.69
C LEU A 349 6.60 -3.71 -22.95
N LYS A 350 7.38 -3.42 -24.00
CA LYS A 350 7.35 -4.18 -25.28
C LYS A 350 8.35 -5.33 -25.28
N LYS A 351 9.03 -5.58 -24.19
CA LYS A 351 10.07 -6.62 -24.05
C LYS A 351 11.15 -6.53 -25.13
N GLN A 352 11.55 -5.30 -25.51
CA GLN A 352 12.49 -5.02 -26.60
C GLN A 352 13.80 -4.43 -26.06
N VAL A 353 14.93 -4.98 -26.50
CA VAL A 353 16.29 -4.53 -26.14
C VAL A 353 17.13 -4.39 -27.40
N ILE A 354 17.71 -3.20 -27.59
CA ILE A 354 18.70 -2.95 -28.65
C ILE A 354 20.04 -2.62 -27.99
N LYS A 355 21.06 -3.45 -28.22
CA LYS A 355 22.45 -3.21 -27.81
C LYS A 355 23.21 -2.68 -29.02
N THR A 356 23.90 -1.55 -28.87
CA THR A 356 24.59 -0.85 -29.97
C THR A 356 25.81 -0.09 -29.44
N THR A 357 26.45 0.68 -30.32
CA THR A 357 27.55 1.62 -30.00
C THR A 357 27.07 3.06 -30.07
N LEU A 358 27.81 4.00 -29.46
CA LEU A 358 27.49 5.42 -29.49
C LEU A 358 27.37 5.95 -30.91
N GLU A 359 28.25 5.57 -31.84
CA GLU A 359 28.22 5.98 -33.24
C GLU A 359 26.93 5.55 -33.98
N ASN A 360 26.33 4.44 -33.61
CA ASN A 360 25.09 3.91 -34.20
C ASN A 360 23.83 4.25 -33.38
N PHE A 361 24.00 4.87 -32.24
CA PHE A 361 22.92 5.07 -31.26
C PHE A 361 21.70 5.79 -31.84
N ALA A 362 21.89 6.94 -32.49
CA ALA A 362 20.78 7.73 -33.04
C ALA A 362 20.01 7.02 -34.15
N LYS A 363 20.70 6.17 -34.96
CA LYS A 363 20.07 5.34 -35.97
C LYS A 363 19.22 4.26 -35.32
N LYS A 364 19.78 3.54 -34.35
CA LYS A 364 19.12 2.46 -33.64
C LYS A 364 17.96 2.94 -32.74
N ALA A 365 18.06 4.15 -32.22
CA ALA A 365 16.97 4.76 -31.44
C ALA A 365 15.67 4.97 -32.23
N LYS A 366 15.75 5.07 -33.58
CA LYS A 366 14.55 5.18 -34.43
C LYS A 366 13.79 3.85 -34.58
N GLU A 367 14.46 2.73 -34.33
CA GLU A 367 13.88 1.39 -34.40
C GLU A 367 13.14 1.02 -33.08
N MET A 368 13.27 1.84 -32.03
CA MET A 368 12.69 1.59 -30.73
C MET A 368 11.40 2.37 -30.52
N GLU A 369 10.36 1.68 -30.05
CA GLU A 369 9.12 2.32 -29.61
C GLU A 369 9.28 3.01 -28.24
N LYS A 370 8.45 4.04 -28.01
CA LYS A 370 8.35 4.69 -26.69
C LYS A 370 7.36 3.94 -25.79
N PRO A 371 7.57 4.00 -24.48
CA PRO A 371 8.69 4.60 -23.74
C PRO A 371 9.94 3.71 -23.75
N ALA A 372 11.11 4.30 -23.65
CA ALA A 372 12.36 3.55 -23.54
C ALA A 372 13.37 4.23 -22.61
N VAL A 373 14.20 3.40 -21.99
CA VAL A 373 15.33 3.78 -21.13
C VAL A 373 16.62 3.55 -21.90
N ILE A 374 17.60 4.46 -21.77
CA ILE A 374 18.91 4.36 -22.37
C ILE A 374 19.94 4.12 -21.27
N VAL A 375 20.87 3.20 -21.50
CA VAL A 375 21.94 2.84 -20.55
C VAL A 375 23.30 2.90 -21.26
N PHE A 376 24.25 3.65 -20.61
CA PHE A 376 25.63 3.75 -21.03
C PHE A 376 26.57 3.03 -20.07
#